data_3b5a9a16fc064dcae937cc812d60f991
#
_entry.id   3b5a9a16fc064dcae937cc812d60f991
#
_cell.length_a   1.000
_cell.length_b   1.000
_cell.length_c   1.000
_cell.angle_alpha   90.00
_cell.angle_beta   90.00
_cell.angle_gamma   90.00
#
_symmetry.space_group_name_H-M   'P 1'
#
loop_
_entity.id
_entity.type
_entity.pdbx_description
1 polymer ?
#
loop_
_entity_poly.entity_id
_entity_poly.type
_entity_poly.pdbx_seq_one_letter_code
_entity_poly.pdbx_strand_id
1 'polypeptide(L)'
;PKEFWDARARGLGGSRRDPVCSVAEENLLGFPGDPYRSECILIHEFAHNIHLRGLIRVDTSFDQRLKACYELALGEGLWKGKYASVNHHEYFAEGVQSWFNNNRPPDHDHNHVDTRVELREYDSRLAALVEEVFGNTQLDYTKPTERLNGHLEGYDPETAPRFKWPLRVRKAQQEIRQDAESRGK
;
A
#
# COMPACT_ATOMS: atom_id res chain seq x y z
N PRO A 1 -8.89 -16.71 -13.01
CA PRO A 1 -7.85 -17.26 -13.91
C PRO A 1 -6.65 -17.80 -13.12
N LYS A 2 -5.83 -18.63 -13.74
CA LYS A 2 -4.64 -19.22 -13.14
C LYS A 2 -3.64 -18.16 -12.67
N GLU A 3 -3.53 -17.09 -13.41
CA GLU A 3 -2.67 -15.93 -13.16
C GLU A 3 -3.33 -14.86 -12.29
N PHE A 4 -4.31 -15.23 -11.48
CA PHE A 4 -5.09 -14.26 -10.69
C PHE A 4 -4.22 -13.36 -9.79
N TRP A 5 -3.28 -13.96 -9.05
CA TRP A 5 -2.38 -13.21 -8.19
C TRP A 5 -1.37 -12.37 -8.98
N ASP A 6 -0.77 -12.94 -10.02
CA ASP A 6 0.15 -12.21 -10.91
C ASP A 6 -0.51 -10.99 -11.56
N ALA A 7 -1.82 -11.05 -11.75
CA ALA A 7 -2.59 -9.99 -12.42
C ALA A 7 -3.02 -8.87 -11.46
N ARG A 8 -3.01 -9.10 -10.16
CA ARG A 8 -3.54 -8.18 -9.15
C ARG A 8 -2.51 -7.67 -8.15
N ALA A 9 -1.55 -8.50 -7.77
CA ALA A 9 -0.61 -8.17 -6.72
C ALA A 9 0.77 -7.82 -7.29
N ARG A 10 1.32 -6.69 -6.86
CA ARG A 10 2.73 -6.31 -7.07
C ARG A 10 3.48 -6.23 -5.73
N GLY A 11 2.81 -6.48 -4.64
CA GLY A 11 3.34 -6.71 -3.32
C GLY A 11 2.50 -7.73 -2.57
N LEU A 12 3.04 -8.29 -1.52
CA LEU A 12 2.36 -9.14 -0.56
C LEU A 12 2.95 -8.88 0.82
N GLY A 13 2.12 -8.46 1.74
CA GLY A 13 2.48 -8.30 3.14
C GLY A 13 2.52 -9.61 3.88
N GLY A 14 3.19 -9.62 5.02
CA GLY A 14 3.21 -10.76 5.92
C GLY A 14 1.83 -11.02 6.52
N SER A 15 1.58 -12.28 6.79
CA SER A 15 0.40 -12.73 7.51
C SER A 15 0.76 -13.34 8.87
N ARG A 16 -0.22 -13.67 9.67
CA ARG A 16 0.01 -14.38 10.93
C ARG A 16 0.76 -15.72 10.74
N ARG A 17 0.64 -16.33 9.56
CA ARG A 17 1.27 -17.62 9.24
C ARG A 17 2.54 -17.46 8.44
N ASP A 18 2.52 -16.56 7.44
CA ASP A 18 3.63 -16.33 6.54
C ASP A 18 4.29 -14.97 6.85
N PRO A 19 5.56 -14.95 7.28
CA PRO A 19 6.27 -13.73 7.62
C PRO A 19 6.86 -13.00 6.41
N VAL A 20 6.71 -13.53 5.20
CA VAL A 20 7.33 -12.97 4.00
C VAL A 20 6.63 -11.67 3.61
N CYS A 21 7.41 -10.62 3.39
CA CYS A 21 7.01 -9.40 2.74
C CYS A 21 7.72 -9.32 1.40
N SER A 22 6.99 -9.08 0.34
CA SER A 22 7.54 -8.96 -1.00
C SER A 22 7.00 -7.74 -1.72
N VAL A 23 7.80 -7.20 -2.62
CA VAL A 23 7.44 -6.09 -3.51
C VAL A 23 8.06 -6.33 -4.86
N ALA A 24 7.40 -5.87 -5.90
CA ALA A 24 7.89 -5.98 -7.26
C ALA A 24 9.08 -5.04 -7.49
N GLU A 25 10.08 -5.55 -8.20
CA GLU A 25 11.33 -4.85 -8.45
C GLU A 25 11.12 -3.51 -9.16
N GLU A 26 10.19 -3.45 -10.11
CA GLU A 26 9.88 -2.21 -10.83
C GLU A 26 9.40 -1.09 -9.93
N ASN A 27 8.65 -1.38 -8.86
CA ASN A 27 8.22 -0.39 -7.90
C ASN A 27 9.36 0.00 -6.96
N LEU A 28 10.09 -1.00 -6.45
CA LEU A 28 11.21 -0.77 -5.54
C LEU A 28 12.32 0.08 -6.19
N LEU A 29 12.63 -0.15 -7.46
CA LEU A 29 13.70 0.52 -8.20
C LEU A 29 13.20 1.68 -9.08
N GLY A 30 11.90 1.90 -9.15
CA GLY A 30 11.31 2.99 -9.93
C GLY A 30 11.45 2.82 -11.44
N PHE A 31 11.33 1.59 -11.96
CA PHE A 31 11.48 1.31 -13.40
C PHE A 31 10.43 2.08 -14.23
N PRO A 32 10.83 2.58 -15.42
CA PRO A 32 9.87 3.16 -16.35
C PRO A 32 8.76 2.17 -16.69
N GLY A 33 7.51 2.62 -16.59
CA GLY A 33 6.33 1.80 -16.86
C GLY A 33 5.75 1.08 -15.63
N ASP A 34 6.33 1.28 -14.43
CA ASP A 34 5.72 0.83 -13.18
C ASP A 34 4.30 1.40 -13.05
N PRO A 35 3.26 0.53 -12.93
CA PRO A 35 1.86 0.98 -12.78
C PRO A 35 1.57 1.62 -11.42
N TYR A 36 2.44 1.43 -10.43
CA TYR A 36 2.33 1.92 -9.06
C TYR A 36 3.42 2.96 -8.72
N ARG A 37 3.93 3.65 -9.74
CA ARG A 37 5.06 4.58 -9.60
C ARG A 37 4.83 5.74 -8.64
N SER A 38 3.60 6.05 -8.29
CA SER A 38 3.24 7.15 -7.37
C SER A 38 3.30 6.76 -5.90
N GLU A 39 3.52 5.49 -5.59
CA GLU A 39 3.61 4.96 -4.23
C GLU A 39 4.81 4.04 -4.05
N CYS A 40 5.16 3.76 -2.80
CA CYS A 40 6.09 2.69 -2.44
C CYS A 40 5.32 1.51 -1.83
N ILE A 41 5.05 0.50 -2.63
CA ILE A 41 4.33 -0.70 -2.19
C ILE A 41 5.02 -1.36 -0.99
N LEU A 42 6.37 -1.26 -0.88
CA LEU A 42 7.08 -1.83 0.28
C LEU A 42 6.62 -1.23 1.61
N ILE A 43 6.29 0.07 1.66
CA ILE A 43 5.79 0.71 2.89
C ILE A 43 4.45 0.08 3.28
N HIS A 44 3.54 -0.11 2.31
CA HIS A 44 2.25 -0.76 2.52
C HIS A 44 2.41 -2.20 3.03
N GLU A 45 3.15 -3.02 2.32
CA GLU A 45 3.31 -4.44 2.64
C GLU A 45 4.06 -4.65 3.96
N PHE A 46 5.03 -3.78 4.25
CA PHE A 46 5.75 -3.85 5.51
C PHE A 46 4.89 -3.40 6.69
N ALA A 47 3.91 -2.50 6.48
CA ALA A 47 2.92 -2.15 7.50
C ALA A 47 2.10 -3.38 7.93
N HIS A 48 1.71 -4.26 6.99
CA HIS A 48 1.08 -5.54 7.34
C HIS A 48 1.98 -6.41 8.23
N ASN A 49 3.28 -6.48 7.93
CA ASN A 49 4.22 -7.21 8.78
C ASN A 49 4.33 -6.60 10.18
N ILE A 50 4.45 -5.27 10.29
CA ILE A 50 4.48 -4.57 11.57
C ILE A 50 3.22 -4.89 12.36
N HIS A 51 2.04 -4.79 11.75
CA HIS A 51 0.76 -5.09 12.40
C HIS A 51 0.67 -6.58 12.79
N LEU A 52 0.71 -7.48 11.81
CA LEU A 52 0.32 -8.88 11.97
C LEU A 52 1.43 -9.78 12.55
N ARG A 53 2.67 -9.31 12.58
CA ARG A 53 3.82 -10.06 13.12
C ARG A 53 4.45 -9.41 14.34
N GLY A 54 4.40 -8.09 14.42
CA GLY A 54 4.97 -7.30 15.50
C GLY A 54 3.92 -6.91 16.54
N LEU A 55 3.08 -5.94 16.21
CA LEU A 55 2.17 -5.28 17.15
C LEU A 55 1.25 -6.25 17.87
N ILE A 56 0.62 -7.21 17.17
CA ILE A 56 -0.25 -8.20 17.80
C ILE A 56 0.44 -9.07 18.88
N ARG A 57 1.77 -9.06 18.96
CA ARG A 57 2.54 -9.80 19.95
C ARG A 57 3.01 -8.97 21.11
N VAL A 58 3.26 -7.67 20.87
CA VAL A 58 3.75 -6.74 21.90
C VAL A 58 2.62 -5.94 22.53
N ASP A 59 1.55 -5.70 21.80
CA ASP A 59 0.29 -5.12 22.26
C ASP A 59 -0.90 -5.94 21.75
N THR A 60 -1.38 -6.84 22.58
CA THR A 60 -2.51 -7.74 22.23
C THR A 60 -3.83 -7.00 22.03
N SER A 61 -3.94 -5.73 22.44
CA SER A 61 -5.13 -4.89 22.24
C SER A 61 -5.11 -4.10 20.93
N PHE A 62 -3.94 -3.98 20.27
CA PHE A 62 -3.80 -3.12 19.09
C PHE A 62 -4.75 -3.49 17.96
N ASP A 63 -4.83 -4.77 17.59
CA ASP A 63 -5.71 -5.25 16.51
C ASP A 63 -7.19 -4.94 16.78
N GLN A 64 -7.62 -5.08 18.03
CA GLN A 64 -8.99 -4.74 18.44
C GLN A 64 -9.26 -3.24 18.38
N ARG A 65 -8.32 -2.40 18.83
CA ARG A 65 -8.41 -0.93 18.76
C ARG A 65 -8.45 -0.46 17.30
N LEU A 66 -7.58 -1.01 16.46
CA LEU A 66 -7.54 -0.71 15.03
C LEU A 66 -8.86 -1.08 14.34
N LYS A 67 -9.40 -2.25 14.64
CA LYS A 67 -10.69 -2.69 14.11
C LYS A 67 -11.83 -1.77 14.56
N ALA A 68 -11.85 -1.35 15.82
CA ALA A 68 -12.84 -0.40 16.31
C ALA A 68 -12.75 0.97 15.61
N CYS A 69 -11.53 1.49 15.38
CA CYS A 69 -11.33 2.72 14.61
C CYS A 69 -11.82 2.58 13.17
N TYR A 70 -11.52 1.47 12.51
CA TYR A 70 -11.99 1.16 11.17
C TYR A 70 -13.53 1.14 11.08
N GLU A 71 -14.20 0.44 12.01
CA GLU A 71 -15.66 0.36 12.05
C GLU A 71 -16.31 1.73 12.26
N LEU A 72 -15.74 2.58 13.14
CA LEU A 72 -16.19 3.94 13.35
C LEU A 72 -15.99 4.81 12.10
N ALA A 73 -14.82 4.75 11.47
CA ALA A 73 -14.53 5.49 10.24
C ALA A 73 -15.53 5.15 9.12
N LEU A 74 -15.80 3.86 8.90
CA LEU A 74 -16.82 3.44 7.93
C LEU A 74 -18.23 3.89 8.31
N GLY A 75 -18.58 3.85 9.59
CA GLY A 75 -19.88 4.34 10.11
C GLY A 75 -20.08 5.82 9.85
N GLU A 76 -19.03 6.62 9.87
CA GLU A 76 -19.03 8.05 9.52
C GLU A 76 -18.95 8.31 8.02
N GLY A 77 -18.81 7.26 7.19
CA GLY A 77 -18.71 7.36 5.73
C GLY A 77 -17.31 7.66 5.20
N LEU A 78 -16.29 7.65 6.09
CA LEU A 78 -14.90 7.79 5.66
C LEU A 78 -14.46 6.57 4.85
N TRP A 79 -13.54 6.78 3.91
CA TRP A 79 -12.94 5.74 3.05
C TRP A 79 -13.94 4.96 2.17
N LYS A 80 -15.18 5.40 2.10
CA LYS A 80 -16.23 4.69 1.36
C LYS A 80 -15.85 4.42 -0.09
N GLY A 81 -15.87 3.13 -0.48
CA GLY A 81 -15.53 2.68 -1.82
C GLY A 81 -14.04 2.82 -2.17
N LYS A 82 -13.16 3.00 -1.18
CA LYS A 82 -11.71 3.08 -1.35
C LYS A 82 -11.02 1.83 -0.80
N TYR A 83 -9.76 1.61 -1.19
CA TYR A 83 -9.02 0.42 -0.82
C TYR A 83 -8.87 0.28 0.70
N ALA A 84 -8.68 1.38 1.41
CA ALA A 84 -8.69 1.42 2.88
C ALA A 84 -10.00 0.88 3.51
N SER A 85 -11.12 0.83 2.77
CA SER A 85 -12.38 0.28 3.26
C SER A 85 -12.54 -1.24 3.09
N VAL A 86 -11.57 -1.94 2.52
CA VAL A 86 -11.63 -3.39 2.28
C VAL A 86 -11.63 -4.18 3.58
N ASN A 87 -10.74 -3.85 4.50
CA ASN A 87 -10.66 -4.40 5.85
C ASN A 87 -9.73 -3.54 6.72
N HIS A 88 -9.69 -3.78 8.03
CA HIS A 88 -8.88 -2.99 8.95
C HIS A 88 -7.35 -3.17 8.76
N HIS A 89 -6.89 -4.23 8.10
CA HIS A 89 -5.48 -4.40 7.77
C HIS A 89 -5.05 -3.45 6.65
N GLU A 90 -5.87 -3.37 5.58
CA GLU A 90 -5.65 -2.41 4.49
C GLU A 90 -5.80 -0.96 4.99
N TYR A 91 -6.79 -0.70 5.84
CA TYR A 91 -6.98 0.59 6.48
C TYR A 91 -5.73 1.07 7.22
N PHE A 92 -5.07 0.18 7.97
CA PHE A 92 -3.81 0.51 8.64
C PHE A 92 -2.68 0.75 7.66
N ALA A 93 -2.51 -0.12 6.66
CA ALA A 93 -1.44 -0.01 5.67
C ALA A 93 -1.54 1.27 4.82
N GLU A 94 -2.75 1.62 4.38
CA GLU A 94 -3.03 2.90 3.70
C GLU A 94 -2.72 4.11 4.61
N GLY A 95 -3.11 4.04 5.88
CA GLY A 95 -2.77 5.06 6.88
C GLY A 95 -1.26 5.22 7.08
N VAL A 96 -0.52 4.13 7.07
CA VAL A 96 0.96 4.16 7.16
C VAL A 96 1.59 4.77 5.91
N GLN A 97 1.09 4.45 4.71
CA GLN A 97 1.56 5.11 3.49
C GLN A 97 1.33 6.63 3.54
N SER A 98 0.13 7.07 3.92
CA SER A 98 -0.18 8.51 4.07
C SER A 98 0.67 9.15 5.17
N TRP A 99 0.94 8.45 6.28
CA TRP A 99 1.80 8.95 7.36
C TRP A 99 3.22 9.28 6.90
N PHE A 100 3.74 8.53 5.93
CA PHE A 100 5.05 8.75 5.33
C PHE A 100 4.98 9.52 3.99
N ASN A 101 3.88 10.23 3.71
CA ASN A 101 3.68 11.04 2.51
C ASN A 101 3.91 10.26 1.21
N ASN A 102 3.49 9.01 1.20
CA ASN A 102 3.79 8.09 0.10
C ASN A 102 2.59 7.21 -0.31
N ASN A 103 1.38 7.68 -0.09
CA ASN A 103 0.20 7.02 -0.61
C ASN A 103 -0.08 7.49 -2.04
N ARG A 104 -0.98 6.80 -2.73
CA ARG A 104 -1.38 7.13 -4.10
C ARG A 104 -2.25 8.38 -4.13
N PRO A 105 -2.00 9.30 -5.09
CA PRO A 105 -2.93 10.38 -5.34
C PRO A 105 -4.31 9.85 -5.76
N PRO A 106 -5.36 10.70 -5.70
CA PRO A 106 -6.72 10.29 -5.96
C PRO A 106 -6.91 9.53 -7.27
N ASP A 107 -7.48 8.33 -7.17
CA ASP A 107 -7.87 7.48 -8.30
C ASP A 107 -9.14 6.67 -7.99
N HIS A 108 -9.39 5.58 -8.73
CA HIS A 108 -10.53 4.71 -8.47
C HIS A 108 -10.49 4.13 -7.04
N ASP A 109 -9.33 3.70 -6.57
CA ASP A 109 -9.15 2.99 -5.30
C ASP A 109 -8.72 3.89 -4.14
N HIS A 110 -8.25 5.12 -4.41
CA HIS A 110 -7.71 6.05 -3.42
C HIS A 110 -8.44 7.40 -3.45
N ASN A 111 -8.54 8.04 -2.28
CA ASN A 111 -9.06 9.40 -2.14
C ASN A 111 -7.92 10.42 -2.07
N HIS A 112 -8.18 11.63 -1.59
CA HIS A 112 -7.21 12.71 -1.49
C HIS A 112 -6.24 12.58 -0.29
N VAL A 113 -6.33 11.51 0.49
CA VAL A 113 -5.53 11.34 1.72
C VAL A 113 -4.24 10.62 1.36
N ASP A 114 -3.27 11.34 0.83
CA ASP A 114 -1.96 10.79 0.44
C ASP A 114 -0.79 11.31 1.30
N THR A 115 -1.06 12.29 2.17
CA THR A 115 -0.08 12.88 3.08
C THR A 115 -0.46 12.73 4.56
N ARG A 116 0.54 12.87 5.45
CA ARG A 116 0.34 12.87 6.91
C ARG A 116 -0.63 13.97 7.37
N VAL A 117 -0.55 15.14 6.77
CA VAL A 117 -1.41 16.28 7.12
C VAL A 117 -2.86 15.92 6.81
N GLU A 118 -3.12 15.47 5.61
CA GLU A 118 -4.45 15.05 5.17
C GLU A 118 -5.00 13.89 6.00
N LEU A 119 -4.15 12.91 6.34
CA LEU A 119 -4.55 11.81 7.22
C LEU A 119 -5.03 12.32 8.59
N ARG A 120 -4.30 13.26 9.20
CA ARG A 120 -4.68 13.86 10.48
C ARG A 120 -5.98 14.63 10.41
N GLU A 121 -6.22 15.33 9.31
CA GLU A 121 -7.43 16.11 9.07
C GLU A 121 -8.64 15.24 8.75
N TYR A 122 -8.44 14.18 7.95
CA TYR A 122 -9.51 13.32 7.47
C TYR A 122 -9.90 12.22 8.46
N ASP A 123 -8.92 11.53 9.04
CA ASP A 123 -9.12 10.45 10.00
C ASP A 123 -8.13 10.52 11.17
N SER A 124 -8.42 11.41 12.10
CA SER A 124 -7.56 11.66 13.27
C SER A 124 -7.37 10.45 14.17
N ARG A 125 -8.30 9.49 14.18
CA ARG A 125 -8.21 8.25 14.97
C ARG A 125 -7.18 7.30 14.36
N LEU A 126 -7.23 7.11 13.04
CA LEU A 126 -6.20 6.33 12.34
C LEU A 126 -4.83 7.00 12.49
N ALA A 127 -4.77 8.32 12.28
CA ALA A 127 -3.53 9.07 12.46
C ALA A 127 -2.93 8.87 13.86
N ALA A 128 -3.74 8.90 14.92
CA ALA A 128 -3.29 8.67 16.29
C ALA A 128 -2.74 7.26 16.51
N LEU A 129 -3.38 6.22 15.95
CA LEU A 129 -2.86 4.85 16.04
C LEU A 129 -1.55 4.68 15.27
N VAL A 130 -1.42 5.30 14.10
CA VAL A 130 -0.18 5.26 13.33
C VAL A 130 0.92 6.04 14.05
N GLU A 131 0.61 7.19 14.65
CA GLU A 131 1.54 7.97 15.47
C GLU A 131 2.02 7.20 16.72
N GLU A 132 1.15 6.43 17.35
CA GLU A 132 1.52 5.56 18.48
C GLU A 132 2.61 4.55 18.07
N VAL A 133 2.55 4.02 16.84
CA VAL A 133 3.49 3.01 16.34
C VAL A 133 4.80 3.64 15.85
N PHE A 134 4.72 4.74 15.11
CA PHE A 134 5.87 5.31 14.38
C PHE A 134 6.40 6.60 15.00
N GLY A 135 5.69 7.16 15.99
CA GLY A 135 6.02 8.46 16.56
C GLY A 135 6.01 9.55 15.50
N ASN A 136 6.81 10.58 15.72
CA ASN A 136 7.00 11.66 14.75
C ASN A 136 8.19 11.38 13.80
N THR A 137 8.45 10.11 13.49
CA THR A 137 9.51 9.72 12.57
C THR A 137 9.31 10.41 11.23
N GLN A 138 10.34 11.11 10.77
CA GLN A 138 10.37 11.70 9.44
C GLN A 138 11.05 10.72 8.49
N LEU A 139 10.32 10.29 7.50
CA LEU A 139 10.84 9.49 6.39
C LEU A 139 10.31 10.12 5.10
N ASP A 140 11.16 10.88 4.44
CA ASP A 140 10.86 11.36 3.10
C ASP A 140 11.32 10.29 2.11
N TYR A 141 10.37 9.46 1.71
CA TYR A 141 10.66 8.48 0.68
C TYR A 141 10.96 9.19 -0.63
N THR A 142 12.13 8.92 -1.17
CA THR A 142 12.53 9.36 -2.50
C THR A 142 12.80 8.15 -3.36
N LYS A 143 12.41 8.19 -4.63
CA LYS A 143 12.69 7.09 -5.55
C LYS A 143 14.18 6.92 -5.77
N PRO A 144 14.66 5.69 -6.02
CA PRO A 144 16.06 5.45 -6.36
C PRO A 144 16.57 6.33 -7.49
N THR A 145 15.71 6.60 -8.49
CA THR A 145 16.04 7.48 -9.63
C THR A 145 16.25 8.95 -9.27
N GLU A 146 15.85 9.38 -8.07
CA GLU A 146 15.97 10.76 -7.58
C GLU A 146 17.13 10.94 -6.60
N ARG A 147 17.79 9.86 -6.19
CA ARG A 147 18.88 9.87 -5.20
C ARG A 147 20.02 8.94 -5.60
N LEU A 148 20.68 9.27 -6.69
CA LEU A 148 21.74 8.48 -7.29
C LEU A 148 23.09 8.62 -6.53
N ASN A 149 23.07 8.35 -5.21
CA ASN A 149 24.25 8.42 -4.35
C ASN A 149 24.32 7.20 -3.43
N GLY A 150 25.41 7.08 -2.68
CA GLY A 150 25.64 5.96 -1.78
C GLY A 150 25.64 4.62 -2.49
N HIS A 151 24.76 3.70 -2.10
CA HIS A 151 24.68 2.37 -2.70
C HIS A 151 24.12 2.38 -4.16
N LEU A 152 23.59 3.52 -4.61
CA LEU A 152 23.11 3.72 -5.99
C LEU A 152 24.10 4.52 -6.85
N GLU A 153 25.30 4.82 -6.32
CA GLU A 153 26.34 5.48 -7.10
C GLU A 153 26.69 4.65 -8.34
N GLY A 154 26.61 5.30 -9.49
CA GLY A 154 26.82 4.63 -10.79
C GLY A 154 25.60 3.90 -11.38
N TYR A 155 24.45 3.87 -10.68
CA TYR A 155 23.20 3.41 -11.26
C TYR A 155 22.70 4.42 -12.30
N ASP A 156 22.45 3.95 -13.53
CA ASP A 156 21.90 4.77 -14.60
C ASP A 156 20.41 4.40 -14.84
N PRO A 157 19.46 5.25 -14.45
CA PRO A 157 18.03 4.99 -14.64
C PRO A 157 17.61 4.84 -16.09
N GLU A 158 18.36 5.45 -17.03
CA GLU A 158 18.05 5.37 -18.48
C GLU A 158 18.32 3.97 -19.05
N THR A 159 19.20 3.20 -18.39
CA THR A 159 19.49 1.81 -18.75
C THR A 159 18.60 0.81 -18.00
N ALA A 160 17.75 1.27 -17.10
CA ALA A 160 16.86 0.41 -16.31
C ALA A 160 15.88 -0.35 -17.21
N PRO A 161 15.54 -1.59 -16.87
CA PRO A 161 14.51 -2.34 -17.56
C PRO A 161 13.18 -1.56 -17.54
N ARG A 162 12.50 -1.53 -18.69
CA ARG A 162 11.15 -0.98 -18.76
C ARG A 162 10.14 -2.06 -18.39
N PHE A 163 9.34 -1.81 -17.35
CA PHE A 163 8.26 -2.71 -16.97
C PHE A 163 7.19 -2.79 -18.06
N LYS A 164 6.77 -4.00 -18.37
CA LYS A 164 5.62 -4.28 -19.25
C LYS A 164 4.89 -5.52 -18.73
N TRP A 165 3.58 -5.41 -18.57
CA TRP A 165 2.79 -6.58 -18.26
C TRP A 165 2.96 -7.69 -19.31
N PRO A 166 3.31 -8.92 -18.92
CA PRO A 166 3.30 -10.06 -19.85
C PRO A 166 1.92 -10.27 -20.47
N LEU A 167 1.88 -10.77 -21.71
CA LEU A 167 0.60 -11.00 -22.42
C LEU A 167 -0.38 -11.88 -21.63
N ARG A 168 0.14 -12.95 -20.97
CA ARG A 168 -0.68 -13.84 -20.15
C ARG A 168 -1.38 -13.08 -18.99
N VAL A 169 -0.65 -12.15 -18.37
CA VAL A 169 -1.18 -11.34 -17.27
C VAL A 169 -2.19 -10.31 -17.77
N ARG A 170 -1.94 -9.67 -18.90
CA ARG A 170 -2.92 -8.75 -19.51
C ARG A 170 -4.23 -9.45 -19.85
N LYS A 171 -4.18 -10.68 -20.36
CA LYS A 171 -5.37 -11.49 -20.61
C LYS A 171 -6.13 -11.79 -19.31
N ALA A 172 -5.41 -12.22 -18.26
CA ALA A 172 -6.01 -12.48 -16.96
C ALA A 172 -6.67 -11.21 -16.36
N GLN A 173 -6.03 -10.04 -16.50
CA GLN A 173 -6.63 -8.77 -16.08
C GLN A 173 -7.91 -8.45 -16.83
N GLN A 174 -7.98 -8.71 -18.14
CA GLN A 174 -9.20 -8.54 -18.92
C GLN A 174 -10.32 -9.47 -18.45
N GLU A 175 -10.01 -10.75 -18.23
CA GLU A 175 -10.95 -11.73 -17.71
C GLU A 175 -11.51 -11.33 -16.34
N ILE A 176 -10.64 -10.86 -15.43
CA ILE A 176 -11.04 -10.39 -14.09
C ILE A 176 -12.00 -9.19 -14.20
N ARG A 177 -11.72 -8.22 -15.08
CA ARG A 177 -12.60 -7.06 -15.29
C ARG A 177 -13.96 -7.47 -15.85
N GLN A 178 -13.97 -8.32 -16.87
CA GLN A 178 -15.21 -8.81 -17.48
C GLN A 178 -16.08 -9.58 -16.47
N ASP A 179 -15.46 -10.40 -15.63
CA ASP A 179 -16.16 -11.14 -14.58
C ASP A 179 -16.75 -10.20 -13.51
N ALA A 180 -15.99 -9.16 -13.10
CA ALA A 180 -16.49 -8.14 -12.18
C ALA A 180 -17.68 -7.35 -12.76
N GLU A 181 -17.61 -6.94 -14.03
CA GLU A 181 -18.69 -6.24 -14.72
C GLU A 181 -19.95 -7.11 -14.88
N SER A 182 -19.77 -8.43 -15.07
CA SER A 182 -20.89 -9.38 -15.19
C SER A 182 -21.62 -9.61 -13.86
N ARG A 183 -20.91 -9.52 -12.74
CA ARG A 183 -21.48 -9.70 -11.38
C ARG A 183 -22.10 -8.42 -10.83
N GLY A 184 -21.78 -7.27 -11.37
CA GLY A 184 -22.32 -5.96 -10.98
C GLY A 184 -23.63 -5.59 -11.69
N LYS A 185 -24.11 -6.45 -12.57
CA LYS A 185 -25.44 -6.39 -13.23
C LYS A 185 -26.41 -7.35 -12.57
#